data_88fd57d998ab4ee821e991b3a813e0ca
#
_entry.id   88fd57d998ab4ee821e991b3a813e0ca
#
_cell.length_a   1.000
_cell.length_b   1.000
_cell.length_c   1.000
_cell.angle_alpha   90.00
_cell.angle_beta   90.00
_cell.angle_gamma   90.00
#
_symmetry.space_group_name_H-M   'P 1'
#
loop_
_entity.id
_entity.type
_entity.pdbx_description
1 polymer ?
#
loop_
_entity_poly.entity_id
_entity_poly.type
_entity_poly.pdbx_seq_one_letter_code
_entity_poly.pdbx_strand_id
1 'polypeptide(L)'
;MAVDAPLSIERIAGKTPGSVIIRLVGPLTLHNLFGYQDAFRGGAMPPLTILDLSGVPYMDSSGMGAVINHFVHCQNAGARLIAAGVNPRVMELFKLTKVDSIIPLAATAEEAEAGAS
;
A
#
# COMPACT_ATOMS: atom_id res chain seq x y z
N MET A 1 19.67 -21.36 1.22
CA MET A 1 18.56 -20.88 0.40
C MET A 1 18.31 -19.41 0.69
N ALA A 2 18.20 -18.66 -0.35
CA ALA A 2 17.88 -17.24 -0.18
C ALA A 2 16.40 -17.08 0.12
N VAL A 3 16.12 -16.33 1.17
CA VAL A 3 14.75 -15.89 1.46
C VAL A 3 14.67 -14.41 1.11
N ASP A 4 13.46 -13.93 0.86
CA ASP A 4 13.25 -12.52 0.63
C ASP A 4 13.70 -11.72 1.86
N ALA A 5 14.18 -10.52 1.62
CA ALA A 5 14.45 -9.59 2.70
C ALA A 5 13.18 -9.39 3.52
N PRO A 6 13.31 -9.18 4.83
CA PRO A 6 12.12 -8.94 5.65
C PRO A 6 11.42 -7.66 5.23
N LEU A 7 10.10 -7.68 5.31
CA LEU A 7 9.29 -6.50 5.06
C LEU A 7 9.20 -5.68 6.33
N SER A 8 9.63 -4.44 6.26
CA SER A 8 9.49 -3.48 7.34
C SER A 8 8.21 -2.68 7.13
N ILE A 9 7.42 -2.52 8.17
CA ILE A 9 6.14 -1.83 8.09
C ILE A 9 6.13 -0.74 9.15
N GLU A 10 5.87 0.48 8.72
CA GLU A 10 5.82 1.63 9.61
C GLU A 10 4.46 2.32 9.45
N ARG A 11 3.79 2.57 10.56
CA ARG A 11 2.52 3.25 10.57
C ARG A 11 2.73 4.66 11.09
N ILE A 12 2.44 5.65 10.26
CA ILE A 12 2.72 7.06 10.55
C ILE A 12 1.42 7.83 10.45
N ALA A 13 1.14 8.69 11.43
CA ALA A 13 0.00 9.61 11.31
C ALA A 13 0.31 10.63 10.21
N GLY A 14 -0.65 10.81 9.30
CA GLY A 14 -0.51 11.81 8.26
C GLY A 14 -0.70 13.23 8.80
N LYS A 15 -0.35 14.22 8.01
CA LYS A 15 -0.53 15.62 8.36
C LYS A 15 -2.00 16.03 8.34
N THR A 16 -2.77 15.43 7.42
CA THR A 16 -4.20 15.65 7.35
C THR A 16 -4.87 14.85 8.45
N PRO A 17 -5.79 15.44 9.23
CA PRO A 17 -6.52 14.72 10.27
C PRO A 17 -7.23 13.49 9.69
N GLY A 18 -7.09 12.35 10.36
CA GLY A 18 -7.70 11.09 9.93
C GLY A 18 -6.91 10.34 8.88
N SER A 19 -5.78 10.86 8.41
CA SER A 19 -4.95 10.14 7.44
C SER A 19 -3.88 9.32 8.15
N VAL A 20 -3.55 8.16 7.57
CA VAL A 20 -2.49 7.28 8.06
C VAL A 20 -1.63 6.89 6.86
N ILE A 21 -0.32 6.95 7.06
CA ILE A 21 0.63 6.48 6.06
C ILE A 21 1.15 5.13 6.53
N ILE A 22 1.01 4.12 5.69
CA ILE A 22 1.64 2.82 5.92
C ILE A 22 2.81 2.71 4.98
N ARG A 23 4.02 2.78 5.53
CA ARG A 23 5.25 2.73 4.75
C ARG A 23 5.80 1.32 4.78
N LEU A 24 5.97 0.75 3.59
CA LEU A 24 6.54 -0.58 3.43
C LEU A 24 7.96 -0.46 2.87
N VAL A 25 8.89 -1.19 3.47
CA VAL A 25 10.27 -1.27 2.98
C VAL A 25 10.64 -2.75 2.88
N GLY A 26 10.98 -3.17 1.68
CA GLY A 26 11.28 -4.56 1.37
C GLY A 26 10.29 -5.12 0.37
N PRO A 27 10.55 -6.32 -0.15
CA PRO A 27 9.65 -6.93 -1.13
C PRO A 27 8.32 -7.35 -0.49
N LEU A 28 7.25 -7.24 -1.26
CA LEU A 28 5.93 -7.68 -0.81
C LEU A 28 5.56 -8.94 -1.58
N THR A 29 5.77 -10.09 -0.95
CA THR A 29 5.62 -11.40 -1.56
C THR A 29 4.81 -12.33 -0.66
N LEU A 30 4.54 -13.53 -1.16
CA LEU A 30 3.85 -14.56 -0.39
C LEU A 30 4.54 -14.82 0.96
N HIS A 31 5.87 -14.70 1.02
CA HIS A 31 6.63 -15.02 2.23
C HIS A 31 6.47 -13.99 3.34
N ASN A 32 6.09 -12.75 3.01
CA ASN A 32 6.04 -11.68 4.01
C ASN A 32 4.73 -10.89 4.03
N LEU A 33 3.74 -11.28 3.21
CA LEU A 33 2.49 -10.52 3.12
C LEU A 33 1.65 -10.56 4.40
N PHE A 34 1.83 -11.58 5.24
CA PHE A 34 1.03 -11.70 6.47
C PHE A 34 1.31 -10.57 7.46
N GLY A 35 2.58 -10.13 7.53
CA GLY A 35 2.92 -8.97 8.35
C GLY A 35 2.20 -7.71 7.87
N TYR A 36 2.13 -7.51 6.57
CA TYR A 36 1.39 -6.39 6.01
C TYR A 36 -0.11 -6.50 6.32
N GLN A 37 -0.69 -7.68 6.12
CA GLN A 37 -2.11 -7.88 6.41
C GLN A 37 -2.44 -7.61 7.88
N ASP A 38 -1.57 -8.05 8.79
CA ASP A 38 -1.77 -7.81 10.22
C ASP A 38 -1.68 -6.32 10.57
N ALA A 39 -0.87 -5.57 9.84
CA ALA A 39 -0.66 -4.16 10.13
C ALA A 39 -1.91 -3.30 9.91
N PHE A 40 -2.82 -3.72 9.02
CA PHE A 40 -4.05 -2.97 8.78
C PHE A 40 -5.30 -3.66 9.34
N ARG A 41 -5.12 -4.82 9.97
CA ARG A 41 -6.23 -5.58 10.56
C ARG A 41 -6.55 -5.05 11.95
N GLY A 42 -7.82 -4.98 12.27
CA GLY A 42 -8.28 -4.55 13.59
C GLY A 42 -8.33 -3.04 13.72
N GLY A 43 -9.04 -2.57 14.73
CA GLY A 43 -9.24 -1.15 14.96
C GLY A 43 -10.17 -0.52 13.94
N ALA A 44 -10.44 0.76 14.12
CA ALA A 44 -11.25 1.52 13.18
C ALA A 44 -10.45 1.84 11.92
N MET A 45 -11.11 1.74 10.76
CA MET A 45 -10.49 2.09 9.49
C MET A 45 -10.31 3.60 9.41
N PRO A 46 -9.08 4.12 9.18
CA PRO A 46 -8.91 5.55 9.01
C PRO A 46 -9.61 6.02 7.73
N PRO A 47 -10.10 7.26 7.69
CA PRO A 47 -10.74 7.79 6.49
C PRO A 47 -9.86 7.78 5.25
N LEU A 48 -8.55 7.92 5.42
CA LEU A 48 -7.59 7.88 4.31
C LEU A 48 -6.36 7.09 4.73
N THR A 49 -6.03 6.08 3.93
CA THR A 49 -4.77 5.34 4.05
C THR A 49 -3.91 5.64 2.82
N ILE A 50 -2.68 6.06 3.07
CA ILE A 50 -1.68 6.22 2.03
C ILE A 50 -0.70 5.07 2.16
N LEU A 51 -0.68 4.21 1.16
CA LEU A 51 0.22 3.07 1.13
C LEU A 51 1.49 3.49 0.41
N ASP A 52 2.54 3.77 1.17
CA ASP A 52 3.81 4.23 0.61
C ASP A 52 4.64 3.02 0.19
N LEU A 53 4.72 2.82 -1.11
CA LEU A 53 5.43 1.69 -1.72
C LEU A 53 6.82 2.08 -2.25
N SER A 54 7.29 3.28 -1.91
CA SER A 54 8.59 3.76 -2.42
C SER A 54 9.76 2.86 -2.00
N GLY A 55 9.63 2.16 -0.88
CA GLY A 55 10.64 1.22 -0.41
C GLY A 55 10.40 -0.23 -0.83
N VAL A 56 9.44 -0.49 -1.71
CA VAL A 56 9.13 -1.85 -2.19
C VAL A 56 9.77 -2.06 -3.55
N PRO A 57 10.88 -2.82 -3.62
CA PRO A 57 11.59 -3.01 -4.89
C PRO A 57 10.83 -3.88 -5.89
N TYR A 58 10.06 -4.84 -5.39
CA TYR A 58 9.24 -5.71 -6.23
C TYR A 58 8.14 -6.37 -5.40
N MET A 59 7.14 -6.89 -6.07
CA MET A 59 6.11 -7.71 -5.43
C MET A 59 5.69 -8.82 -6.39
N ASP A 60 5.15 -9.90 -5.86
CA ASP A 60 4.57 -10.97 -6.67
C ASP A 60 3.04 -10.83 -6.71
N SER A 61 2.38 -11.79 -7.36
CA SER A 61 0.92 -11.76 -7.46
C SER A 61 0.23 -11.87 -6.10
N SER A 62 0.86 -12.55 -5.14
CA SER A 62 0.31 -12.64 -3.78
C SER A 62 0.37 -11.28 -3.08
N GLY A 63 1.49 -10.55 -3.23
CA GLY A 63 1.63 -9.21 -2.70
C GLY A 63 0.65 -8.26 -3.35
N MET A 64 0.49 -8.34 -4.66
CA MET A 64 -0.50 -7.53 -5.39
C MET A 64 -1.91 -7.83 -4.88
N GLY A 65 -2.24 -9.11 -4.68
CA GLY A 65 -3.53 -9.51 -4.14
C GLY A 65 -3.80 -8.92 -2.76
N ALA A 66 -2.77 -8.84 -1.92
CA ALA A 66 -2.89 -8.24 -0.60
C ALA A 66 -3.17 -6.73 -0.68
N VAL A 67 -2.54 -6.02 -1.62
CA VAL A 67 -2.80 -4.59 -1.84
C VAL A 67 -4.23 -4.38 -2.33
N ILE A 68 -4.68 -5.19 -3.29
CA ILE A 68 -6.05 -5.12 -3.79
C ILE A 68 -7.05 -5.38 -2.66
N ASN A 69 -6.79 -6.39 -1.84
CA ASN A 69 -7.66 -6.73 -0.71
C ASN A 69 -7.75 -5.56 0.27
N HIS A 70 -6.63 -4.90 0.55
CA HIS A 70 -6.60 -3.73 1.41
C HIS A 70 -7.46 -2.60 0.83
N PHE A 71 -7.33 -2.35 -0.48
CA PHE A 71 -8.11 -1.34 -1.17
C PHE A 71 -9.61 -1.62 -1.07
N VAL A 72 -10.02 -2.87 -1.33
CA VAL A 72 -11.42 -3.27 -1.26
C VAL A 72 -11.95 -3.11 0.17
N HIS A 73 -11.13 -3.48 1.15
CA HIS A 73 -11.50 -3.35 2.56
C HIS A 73 -11.75 -1.89 2.94
N CYS A 74 -10.91 -0.98 2.45
CA CYS A 74 -11.11 0.46 2.65
C CYS A 74 -12.42 0.91 1.99
N GLN A 75 -12.66 0.51 0.75
CA GLN A 75 -13.89 0.88 0.05
C GLN A 75 -15.14 0.42 0.79
N ASN A 76 -15.13 -0.81 1.29
CA ASN A 76 -16.28 -1.36 2.02
C ASN A 76 -16.54 -0.60 3.32
N ALA A 77 -15.52 0.02 3.88
CA ALA A 77 -15.64 0.83 5.09
C ALA A 77 -15.95 2.31 4.80
N GLY A 78 -16.11 2.68 3.53
CA GLY A 78 -16.32 4.07 3.15
C GLY A 78 -15.07 4.92 3.23
N ALA A 79 -13.90 4.28 3.28
CA ALA A 79 -12.61 4.95 3.39
C ALA A 79 -11.89 4.96 2.03
N ARG A 80 -10.75 5.67 1.99
CA ARG A 80 -9.96 5.80 0.76
C ARG A 80 -8.58 5.18 0.98
N LEU A 81 -8.02 4.64 -0.09
CA LEU A 81 -6.63 4.18 -0.13
C LEU A 81 -5.97 4.73 -1.38
N ILE A 82 -4.79 5.32 -1.22
CA ILE A 82 -3.97 5.82 -2.31
C ILE A 82 -2.62 5.14 -2.22
N ALA A 83 -2.13 4.56 -3.32
CA ALA A 83 -0.79 3.99 -3.37
C ALA A 83 0.18 5.06 -3.88
N ALA A 84 1.31 5.21 -3.20
CA ALA A 84 2.28 6.25 -3.51
C ALA A 84 3.67 5.68 -3.73
N GLY A 85 4.44 6.30 -4.60
CA GLY A 85 5.85 5.98 -4.79
C GLY A 85 6.12 4.66 -5.50
N VAL A 86 5.19 4.20 -6.31
CA VAL A 86 5.34 2.92 -7.03
C VAL A 86 6.46 3.06 -8.06
N ASN A 87 7.48 2.18 -7.97
CA ASN A 87 8.59 2.20 -8.91
C ASN A 87 8.17 1.58 -10.27
N PRO A 88 8.99 1.74 -11.33
CA PRO A 88 8.62 1.23 -12.65
C PRO A 88 8.35 -0.28 -12.69
N ARG A 89 9.11 -1.06 -11.92
CA ARG A 89 8.94 -2.51 -11.89
C ARG A 89 7.59 -2.92 -11.30
N VAL A 90 7.22 -2.30 -10.18
CA VAL A 90 5.93 -2.56 -9.53
C VAL A 90 4.80 -1.96 -10.37
N MET A 91 5.02 -0.80 -10.98
CA MET A 91 4.04 -0.17 -11.87
C MET A 91 3.71 -1.08 -13.06
N GLU A 92 4.72 -1.78 -13.59
CA GLU A 92 4.48 -2.72 -14.68
C GLU A 92 3.51 -3.82 -14.25
N LEU A 93 3.66 -4.35 -13.04
CA LEU A 93 2.71 -5.32 -12.51
C LEU A 93 1.33 -4.73 -12.32
N PHE A 94 1.25 -3.49 -11.83
CA PHE A 94 -0.03 -2.78 -11.70
C PHE A 94 -0.73 -2.65 -13.06
N LYS A 95 0.03 -2.31 -14.10
CA LYS A 95 -0.53 -2.14 -15.45
C LYS A 95 -0.98 -3.47 -16.05
N LEU A 96 -0.19 -4.53 -15.88
CA LEU A 96 -0.52 -5.86 -16.37
C LEU A 96 -1.81 -6.39 -15.75
N THR A 97 -2.02 -6.10 -14.47
CA THR A 97 -3.22 -6.54 -13.75
C THR A 97 -4.35 -5.51 -13.80
N LYS A 98 -4.13 -4.37 -14.44
CA LYS A 98 -5.07 -3.25 -14.56
C LYS A 98 -5.43 -2.62 -13.22
N VAL A 99 -4.62 -2.85 -12.21
CA VAL A 99 -4.82 -2.28 -10.86
C VAL A 99 -4.58 -0.77 -10.87
N ASP A 100 -3.76 -0.27 -11.79
CA ASP A 100 -3.50 1.15 -11.94
C ASP A 100 -4.76 1.95 -12.34
N SER A 101 -5.78 1.29 -12.88
CA SER A 101 -7.06 1.92 -13.20
C SER A 101 -8.07 1.83 -12.04
N ILE A 102 -7.76 1.08 -11.01
CA ILE A 102 -8.66 0.84 -9.87
C ILE A 102 -8.19 1.60 -8.64
N ILE A 103 -6.89 1.50 -8.29
CA ILE A 103 -6.33 2.11 -7.10
C ILE A 103 -5.74 3.47 -7.47
N PRO A 104 -6.16 4.57 -6.82
CA PRO A 104 -5.55 5.87 -7.06
C PRO A 104 -4.07 5.85 -6.75
N LEU A 105 -3.28 6.49 -7.59
CA LEU A 105 -1.82 6.53 -7.48
C LEU A 105 -1.34 7.96 -7.29
N ALA A 106 -0.24 8.11 -6.58
CA ALA A 106 0.46 9.39 -6.42
C ALA A 106 1.96 9.15 -6.51
N ALA A 107 2.71 10.17 -6.88
CA ALA A 107 4.16 10.04 -6.99
C ALA A 107 4.84 9.89 -5.63
N THR A 108 4.32 10.59 -4.62
CA THR A 108 4.86 10.53 -3.26
C THR A 108 3.73 10.51 -2.24
N ALA A 109 4.06 10.14 -1.00
CA ALA A 109 3.08 10.16 0.09
C ALA A 109 2.59 11.59 0.34
N GLU A 110 3.47 12.60 0.24
CA GLU A 110 3.11 14.00 0.42
C GLU A 110 2.12 14.46 -0.64
N GLU A 111 2.33 14.08 -1.89
CA GLU A 111 1.40 14.41 -2.98
C GLU A 111 0.06 13.70 -2.79
N ALA A 112 0.09 12.47 -2.29
CA ALA A 112 -1.14 11.73 -2.01
C ALA A 112 -2.00 12.46 -0.96
N GLU A 113 -1.38 12.96 0.11
CA GLU A 113 -2.09 13.72 1.13
C GLU A 113 -2.63 15.03 0.56
N ALA A 114 -1.82 15.75 -0.19
CA ALA A 114 -2.22 17.04 -0.75
C ALA A 114 -3.38 16.89 -1.74
N GLY A 115 -3.35 15.85 -2.55
CA GLY A 115 -4.39 15.59 -3.54
C GLY A 115 -5.69 15.07 -2.95
N ALA A 116 -5.64 14.53 -1.74
CA ALA A 116 -6.81 13.97 -1.07
C ALA A 116 -7.55 15.00 -0.19
N SER A 117 -6.92 16.12 0.11
CA SER A 117 -7.51 17.16 0.98
C SER A 117 -8.52 18.04 0.28
#